data_9d598a360bd3f94ccf000cf2966b0666
#
_entry.id   9d598a360bd3f94ccf000cf2966b0666
#
_cell.length_a   1.000
_cell.length_b   1.000
_cell.length_c   1.000
_cell.angle_alpha   90.00
_cell.angle_beta   90.00
_cell.angle_gamma   90.00
#
_symmetry.space_group_name_H-M   'P 1'
#
loop_
_entity.id
_entity.type
_entity.pdbx_description
1 polymer ?
#
loop_
_entity_poly.entity_id
_entity_poly.type
_entity_poly.pdbx_seq_one_letter_code
_entity_poly.pdbx_strand_id
1 'polypeptide(L)'
;MGINHFTKEQTEKLRSNPYVKHVSEKAITYIEEFREEFYIRYQENPFPSKILVEMGFDLHVLGKSRIYNISKRVKAQASRPTGFKDTRED
;
A
#
# COMPACT_ATOMS: atom_id res chain seq x y z
N MET A 1 3.83 16.61 16.06
CA MET A 1 3.96 16.45 15.55
C MET A 1 3.61 15.40 15.16
N GLY A 2 3.52 14.79 15.08
CA GLY A 2 3.17 13.57 14.67
C GLY A 2 2.29 13.40 13.50
N ILE A 3 1.76 14.38 13.02
CA ILE A 3 0.91 14.24 11.86
C ILE A 3 1.73 14.38 10.60
N ASN A 4 1.71 13.34 9.79
CA ASN A 4 2.47 13.35 8.56
C ASN A 4 1.55 13.57 7.40
N HIS A 5 1.36 14.82 7.05
CA HIS A 5 0.60 15.14 5.86
C HIS A 5 1.52 15.04 4.66
N PHE A 6 1.00 14.57 3.57
CA PHE A 6 1.76 14.54 2.34
C PHE A 6 1.89 15.94 1.78
N THR A 7 3.05 16.27 1.26
CA THR A 7 3.23 17.51 0.54
C THR A 7 2.52 17.41 -0.80
N LYS A 8 2.37 18.53 -1.46
CA LYS A 8 1.75 18.54 -2.78
C LYS A 8 2.53 17.66 -3.75
N GLU A 9 3.84 17.76 -3.72
CA GLU A 9 4.67 16.93 -4.58
C GLU A 9 4.50 15.46 -4.29
N GLN A 10 4.44 15.12 -3.01
CA GLN A 10 4.27 13.73 -2.62
C GLN A 10 2.92 13.20 -3.06
N THR A 11 1.89 14.02 -2.90
CA THR A 11 0.56 13.64 -3.32
C THR A 11 0.51 13.35 -4.81
N GLU A 12 1.11 14.22 -5.60
CA GLU A 12 1.11 14.02 -7.04
C GLU A 12 1.90 12.79 -7.44
N LYS A 13 3.01 12.57 -6.77
CA LYS A 13 3.81 11.39 -7.03
C LYS A 13 3.02 10.12 -6.75
N LEU A 14 2.31 10.10 -5.63
CA LEU A 14 1.51 8.94 -5.28
C LEU A 14 0.38 8.74 -6.27
N ARG A 15 -0.28 9.81 -6.66
CA ARG A 15 -1.40 9.71 -7.58
C ARG A 15 -0.99 9.20 -8.97
N SER A 16 0.26 9.39 -9.32
CA SER A 16 0.71 8.91 -10.61
C SER A 16 1.03 7.42 -10.60
N ASN A 17 1.03 6.80 -9.44
CA ASN A 17 1.29 5.37 -9.35
C ASN A 17 0.02 4.59 -9.70
N PRO A 18 0.10 3.64 -10.63
CA PRO A 18 -1.09 2.91 -11.05
C PRO A 18 -1.73 2.07 -9.96
N TYR A 19 -1.02 1.78 -8.90
CA TYR A 19 -1.59 1.02 -7.79
C TYR A 19 -2.33 1.89 -6.80
N VAL A 20 -2.31 3.19 -6.98
CA VAL A 20 -2.97 4.11 -6.06
C VAL A 20 -4.29 4.55 -6.66
N LYS A 21 -5.36 4.35 -5.90
CA LYS A 21 -6.68 4.73 -6.33
C LYS A 21 -6.99 6.16 -5.92
N HIS A 22 -6.59 6.53 -4.72
CA HIS A 22 -6.91 7.85 -4.18
C HIS A 22 -5.92 8.23 -3.10
N VAL A 23 -5.63 9.52 -2.99
CA VAL A 23 -4.74 10.03 -1.95
C VAL A 23 -5.43 11.18 -1.26
N SER A 24 -5.52 11.12 0.06
CA SER A 24 -5.97 12.24 0.86
C SER A 24 -4.75 12.85 1.55
N GLU A 25 -5.00 13.82 2.41
CA GLU A 25 -3.90 14.49 3.10
C GLU A 25 -3.06 13.53 3.93
N LYS A 26 -3.69 12.54 4.51
CA LYS A 26 -3.01 11.66 5.46
C LYS A 26 -3.09 10.20 5.10
N ALA A 27 -3.75 9.84 4.05
CA ALA A 27 -3.97 8.42 3.77
C ALA A 27 -3.93 8.13 2.27
N ILE A 28 -3.62 6.89 1.96
CA ILE A 28 -3.55 6.42 0.59
C ILE A 28 -4.52 5.27 0.46
N THR A 29 -5.33 5.30 -0.59
CA THR A 29 -6.21 4.20 -0.92
C THR A 29 -5.63 3.49 -2.14
N TYR A 30 -5.43 2.20 -2.00
CA TYR A 30 -4.82 1.40 -3.07
C TYR A 30 -5.90 0.65 -3.84
N ILE A 31 -5.60 0.32 -5.09
CA ILE A 31 -6.52 -0.52 -5.85
C ILE A 31 -6.40 -1.96 -5.34
N GLU A 32 -7.39 -2.76 -5.70
CA GLU A 32 -7.44 -4.14 -5.23
C GLU A 32 -6.22 -4.94 -5.67
N GLU A 33 -5.82 -4.74 -6.91
CA GLU A 33 -4.66 -5.46 -7.47
C GLU A 33 -3.37 -5.17 -6.73
N PHE A 34 -3.30 -4.04 -6.04
CA PHE A 34 -2.10 -3.73 -5.28
C PHE A 34 -1.81 -4.81 -4.25
N ARG A 35 -2.83 -5.19 -3.50
CA ARG A 35 -2.63 -6.16 -2.43
C ARG A 35 -2.34 -7.55 -2.96
N GLU A 36 -2.97 -7.91 -4.06
CA GLU A 36 -2.71 -9.20 -4.66
C GLU A 36 -1.27 -9.29 -5.16
N GLU A 37 -0.84 -8.24 -5.86
CA GLU A 37 0.51 -8.22 -6.40
C GLU A 37 1.55 -8.19 -5.28
N PHE A 38 1.28 -7.41 -4.25
CA PHE A 38 2.17 -7.34 -3.10
C PHE A 38 2.33 -8.74 -2.47
N TYR A 39 1.22 -9.43 -2.30
CA TYR A 39 1.26 -10.74 -1.67
C TYR A 39 2.03 -11.75 -2.50
N ILE A 40 1.83 -11.73 -3.80
CA ILE A 40 2.56 -12.64 -4.69
C ILE A 40 4.05 -12.40 -4.57
N ARG A 41 4.46 -11.16 -4.60
CA ARG A 41 5.88 -10.82 -4.48
C ARG A 41 6.41 -11.14 -3.09
N TYR A 42 5.56 -10.96 -2.08
CA TYR A 42 5.96 -11.23 -0.71
C TYR A 42 6.29 -12.70 -0.50
N GLN A 43 5.59 -13.58 -1.16
CA GLN A 43 5.85 -15.00 -1.03
C GLN A 43 7.21 -15.39 -1.59
N GLU A 44 7.65 -14.68 -2.59
CA GLU A 44 8.96 -14.95 -3.17
C GLU A 44 10.07 -14.24 -2.44
N ASN A 45 9.77 -13.06 -1.92
CA ASN A 45 10.78 -12.22 -1.31
C ASN A 45 10.11 -11.41 -0.20
N PRO A 46 10.12 -11.91 1.03
CA PRO A 46 9.35 -11.29 2.12
C PRO A 46 10.01 -10.05 2.69
N PHE A 47 10.30 -9.09 1.85
CA PHE A 47 10.87 -7.82 2.27
C PHE A 47 9.97 -6.69 1.76
N PRO A 48 9.04 -6.22 2.61
CA PRO A 48 8.04 -5.24 2.16
C PRO A 48 8.63 -3.99 1.52
N SER A 49 9.74 -3.51 2.08
CA SER A 49 10.36 -2.30 1.53
C SER A 49 10.79 -2.51 0.10
N LYS A 50 11.42 -3.64 -0.18
CA LYS A 50 11.86 -3.92 -1.54
C LYS A 50 10.70 -4.07 -2.49
N ILE A 51 9.66 -4.76 -2.03
CA ILE A 51 8.47 -4.95 -2.85
C ILE A 51 7.87 -3.62 -3.25
N LEU A 52 7.75 -2.71 -2.28
CA LEU A 52 7.15 -1.42 -2.56
C LEU A 52 7.98 -0.60 -3.54
N VAL A 53 9.30 -0.67 -3.42
CA VAL A 53 10.16 0.01 -4.38
C VAL A 53 9.94 -0.54 -5.78
N GLU A 54 9.85 -1.86 -5.89
CA GLU A 54 9.62 -2.49 -7.18
C GLU A 54 8.29 -2.08 -7.78
N MET A 55 7.30 -1.82 -6.91
CA MET A 55 5.99 -1.40 -7.38
C MET A 55 5.88 0.09 -7.61
N GLY A 56 6.98 0.81 -7.47
CA GLY A 56 7.03 2.22 -7.82
C GLY A 56 6.80 3.19 -6.67
N PHE A 57 6.84 2.72 -5.44
CA PHE A 57 6.61 3.59 -4.30
C PHE A 57 7.92 4.12 -3.74
N ASP A 58 7.85 5.34 -3.22
CA ASP A 58 8.98 5.97 -2.56
C ASP A 58 8.87 5.71 -1.06
N LEU A 59 9.84 5.01 -0.50
CA LEU A 59 9.79 4.64 0.90
C LEU A 59 9.81 5.84 1.83
N HIS A 60 10.46 6.92 1.42
CA HIS A 60 10.46 8.13 2.22
C HIS A 60 9.07 8.72 2.34
N VAL A 61 8.30 8.63 1.27
CA VAL A 61 6.94 9.15 1.27
C VAL A 61 6.04 8.28 2.14
N LEU A 62 6.19 6.97 2.03
CA LEU A 62 5.35 6.06 2.79
C LEU A 62 5.66 6.06 4.28
N GLY A 63 6.94 5.98 4.63
CA GLY A 63 7.34 5.88 6.02
C GLY A 63 7.21 4.47 6.56
N LYS A 64 7.91 4.20 7.63
CA LYS A 64 7.98 2.85 8.19
C LYS A 64 6.63 2.35 8.67
N SER A 65 5.85 3.20 9.28
CA SER A 65 4.55 2.79 9.81
C SER A 65 3.63 2.30 8.71
N ARG A 66 3.60 3.03 7.59
CA ARG A 66 2.74 2.62 6.49
C ARG A 66 3.22 1.33 5.87
N ILE A 67 4.52 1.19 5.73
CA ILE A 67 5.10 -0.03 5.17
C ILE A 67 4.71 -1.23 6.03
N TYR A 68 4.86 -1.08 7.33
CA TYR A 68 4.50 -2.15 8.25
C TYR A 68 3.00 -2.47 8.17
N ASN A 69 2.17 -1.44 8.14
CA ASN A 69 0.73 -1.64 8.09
C ASN A 69 0.27 -2.30 6.79
N ILE A 70 0.89 -1.93 5.69
CA ILE A 70 0.58 -2.55 4.40
C ILE A 70 0.85 -4.04 4.48
N SER A 71 2.03 -4.40 4.97
CA SER A 71 2.40 -5.79 5.07
C SER A 71 1.45 -6.56 5.97
N LYS A 72 1.12 -5.97 7.12
CA LYS A 72 0.23 -6.61 8.07
C LYS A 72 -1.16 -6.82 7.48
N ARG A 73 -1.67 -5.81 6.79
CA ARG A 73 -3.00 -5.91 6.19
C ARG A 73 -3.05 -6.93 5.07
N VAL A 74 -2.02 -6.96 4.25
CA VAL A 74 -1.99 -7.91 3.14
C VAL A 74 -2.00 -9.33 3.68
N LYS A 75 -1.21 -9.60 4.70
CA LYS A 75 -1.19 -10.93 5.27
C LYS A 75 -2.53 -11.30 5.87
N ALA A 76 -3.16 -10.37 6.55
CA ALA A 76 -4.46 -10.62 7.15
C ALA A 76 -5.52 -10.91 6.10
N GLN A 77 -5.49 -10.16 5.01
CA GLN A 77 -6.48 -10.36 3.96
C GLN A 77 -6.25 -11.66 3.20
N ALA A 78 -5.00 -12.04 3.04
CA ALA A 78 -4.70 -13.29 2.36
C ALA A 78 -5.22 -14.49 3.11
N SER A 79 -5.42 -14.36 4.42
CA SER A 79 -5.95 -15.45 5.23
C SER A 79 -7.45 -15.58 5.15
N ARG A 80 -8.11 -14.63 4.55
CA ARG A 80 -9.57 -14.68 4.48
C ARG A 80 -10.04 -15.60 3.39
N PRO A 81 -11.21 -16.20 3.56
CA PRO A 81 -11.75 -17.05 2.48
C PRO A 81 -11.95 -16.29 1.18
N THR A 82 -12.25 -15.02 1.25
CA THR A 82 -12.47 -14.21 0.05
C THR A 82 -11.18 -13.63 -0.51
N GLY A 83 -10.07 -13.84 0.19
CA GLY A 83 -8.80 -13.30 -0.27
C GLY A 83 -8.76 -11.79 -0.21
N PHE A 84 -8.44 -11.17 -1.33
CA PHE A 84 -8.30 -9.72 -1.36
C PHE A 84 -9.53 -8.99 -1.83
N LYS A 85 -10.61 -9.69 -2.05
CA LYS A 85 -11.82 -9.03 -2.49
C LYS A 85 -12.41 -8.18 -1.37
N ASP A 86 -12.96 -7.05 -1.76
CA ASP A 86 -13.61 -6.17 -0.82
C ASP A 86 -14.99 -6.73 -0.51
N THR A 87 -15.22 -7.11 0.71
CA THR A 87 -16.49 -7.71 1.09
C THR A 87 -17.40 -6.75 1.83
N ARG A 88 -16.93 -5.53 2.03
CA ARG A 88 -17.77 -4.65 2.69
C ARG A 88 -18.69 -4.16 1.87
N GLU A 89 -19.28 -4.29 1.55
CA GLU A 89 -20.07 -3.91 0.83
C GLU A 89 -20.90 -3.40 1.13
N ASP A 90 -20.97 -3.07 1.29
CA ASP A 90 -21.59 -2.56 1.63
C ASP A 90 -22.29 -2.43 1.34
#